data_0051380fac6cfe6d61855c785a89a0fc
#
_entry.id   0051380fac6cfe6d61855c785a89a0fc
#
_cell.length_a   1.000
_cell.length_b   1.000
_cell.length_c   1.000
_cell.angle_alpha   90.00
_cell.angle_beta   90.00
_cell.angle_gamma   90.00
#
_symmetry.space_group_name_H-M   'P 1'
#
loop_
_entity.id
_entity.type
_entity.pdbx_description
1 polymer ?
#
loop_
_entity_poly.entity_id
_entity_poly.type
_entity_poly.pdbx_seq_one_letter_code
_entity_poly.pdbx_strand_id
1 'polypeptide(L)'
;MQNKTFFFYDLETSGLSPREDRIMQFAGIRTDTELNVIGEPVNILVKMNNDTLPSPGAIMVTKITPQQTLRDGLTEAEFCDYVMNEIFTPGTCAIGYNSVRFDDEFMRHTFWRCFRDPYEWQWKDGRSRWDLLDVVRLTRALRPDDIIWPLQEKEFKDKETGKTKTVLVETNRLELITKLNGIVHAHAHDALSDVEALIDVTRLIKEKQPKLYDFLFTMRDKRQVAKLVNLENKQPFVYACGRYPGQFHKTTVAFPLTTGRNGNVLVFDLRYNLDELLSRSVISNGLSRGDTRGFPRARALSEGSEGNAWQDPETPVANEPTCLPSFYPMVKELCLNKCPAVAPLGVLDAETTETFADGTEPLKQTGWQRIDLDKETVDKNLKSLLAHPEFAEQMREKNENRPEYPKAPDPESALYDGFLDQHDTRLCNAVRNADTNHLADFHPPFNDERLPDLLLHYKAKNYPKSLSEPEQQEWEKYRLARLNRQLPAFTKQMEELSKKGADDFILEELMLWYQSLE
;
A
#
# COMPACT_ATOMS: atom_id res chain seq x y z
N MET A 1 29.59 -7.20 -13.01
CA MET A 1 28.14 -6.94 -13.12
C MET A 1 27.56 -7.34 -11.78
N GLN A 2 26.86 -6.44 -11.07
CA GLN A 2 26.16 -6.82 -9.85
C GLN A 2 25.09 -7.87 -10.22
N ASN A 3 25.10 -9.03 -9.54
CA ASN A 3 24.09 -10.04 -9.69
C ASN A 3 22.76 -9.45 -9.19
N LYS A 4 21.81 -9.23 -10.11
CA LYS A 4 20.46 -8.81 -9.74
C LYS A 4 19.75 -9.96 -9.06
N THR A 5 19.16 -9.70 -7.90
CA THR A 5 18.34 -10.68 -7.17
C THR A 5 16.99 -10.07 -6.82
N PHE A 6 16.01 -10.92 -6.60
CA PHE A 6 14.75 -10.54 -6.00
C PHE A 6 14.77 -10.85 -4.51
N PHE A 7 14.09 -10.03 -3.73
CA PHE A 7 13.78 -10.33 -2.35
C PHE A 7 12.29 -10.15 -2.15
N PHE A 8 11.59 -11.25 -2.04
CA PHE A 8 10.17 -11.29 -1.73
C PHE A 8 10.00 -11.13 -0.23
N TYR A 9 9.09 -10.25 0.20
CA TYR A 9 8.91 -9.97 1.62
C TYR A 9 7.46 -9.62 1.94
N ASP A 10 7.12 -9.86 3.20
CA ASP A 10 5.84 -9.53 3.81
C ASP A 10 6.05 -9.10 5.26
N LEU A 11 5.12 -8.30 5.81
CA LEU A 11 5.17 -7.77 7.16
C LEU A 11 3.91 -8.15 7.94
N GLU A 12 4.13 -8.61 9.18
CA GLU A 12 3.06 -8.57 10.18
C GLU A 12 3.21 -7.33 11.06
N THR A 13 2.10 -6.64 11.30
CA THR A 13 2.10 -5.33 11.96
C THR A 13 1.14 -5.26 13.13
N SER A 14 1.39 -4.35 14.06
CA SER A 14 0.55 -4.13 15.23
C SER A 14 -0.77 -3.42 14.94
N GLY A 15 -0.97 -2.98 13.71
CA GLY A 15 -2.14 -2.24 13.27
C GLY A 15 -2.04 -1.80 11.82
N LEU A 16 -2.96 -0.97 11.34
CA LEU A 16 -3.04 -0.56 9.94
C LEU A 16 -2.36 0.78 9.63
N SER A 17 -1.94 1.53 10.63
CA SER A 17 -1.39 2.86 10.47
C SER A 17 0.14 2.87 10.56
N PRO A 18 0.88 3.04 9.46
CA PRO A 18 2.36 3.11 9.51
C PRO A 18 2.89 4.22 10.43
N ARG A 19 2.08 5.25 10.70
CA ARG A 19 2.41 6.37 11.60
C ARG A 19 2.34 5.98 13.08
N GLU A 20 1.32 5.20 13.42
CA GLU A 20 1.01 4.86 14.82
C GLU A 20 1.42 3.44 15.20
N ASP A 21 1.34 2.52 14.24
CA ASP A 21 1.61 1.10 14.46
C ASP A 21 3.07 0.73 14.14
N ARG A 22 3.44 -0.50 14.47
CA ARG A 22 4.81 -1.00 14.39
C ARG A 22 4.88 -2.29 13.58
N ILE A 23 6.02 -2.54 12.96
CA ILE A 23 6.36 -3.86 12.42
C ILE A 23 6.55 -4.80 13.62
N MET A 24 5.91 -5.97 13.57
CA MET A 24 6.08 -7.04 14.56
C MET A 24 6.87 -8.21 14.00
N GLN A 25 6.73 -8.48 12.69
CA GLN A 25 7.46 -9.53 11.99
C GLN A 25 7.83 -9.03 10.59
N PHE A 26 9.00 -9.41 10.14
CA PHE A 26 9.48 -9.27 8.77
C PHE A 26 9.89 -10.67 8.29
N ALA A 27 9.24 -11.15 7.25
CA ALA A 27 9.62 -12.38 6.59
C ALA A 27 10.02 -12.14 5.15
N GLY A 28 10.94 -12.95 4.61
CA GLY A 28 11.31 -12.83 3.22
C GLY A 28 12.20 -13.95 2.70
N ILE A 29 12.22 -14.08 1.38
CA ILE A 29 12.99 -15.09 0.66
C ILE A 29 13.68 -14.42 -0.52
N ARG A 30 14.99 -14.68 -0.65
CA ARG A 30 15.77 -14.23 -1.80
C ARG A 30 15.70 -15.25 -2.93
N THR A 31 15.56 -14.75 -4.16
CA THR A 31 15.63 -15.57 -5.37
C THR A 31 16.57 -14.93 -6.40
N ASP A 32 16.99 -15.72 -7.38
CA ASP A 32 17.53 -15.20 -8.63
C ASP A 32 16.39 -14.62 -9.52
N THR A 33 16.73 -14.13 -10.69
CA THR A 33 15.76 -13.58 -11.64
C THR A 33 14.88 -14.64 -12.31
N GLU A 34 15.25 -15.92 -12.17
CA GLU A 34 14.47 -17.07 -12.65
C GLU A 34 13.56 -17.63 -11.55
N LEU A 35 13.51 -16.96 -10.40
CA LEU A 35 12.69 -17.33 -9.23
C LEU A 35 13.16 -18.59 -8.49
N ASN A 36 14.42 -18.99 -8.66
CA ASN A 36 15.03 -20.02 -7.83
C ASN A 36 15.46 -19.43 -6.50
N VAL A 37 15.09 -20.09 -5.39
CA VAL A 37 15.45 -19.64 -4.03
C VAL A 37 16.96 -19.67 -3.85
N ILE A 38 17.50 -18.61 -3.24
CA ILE A 38 18.92 -18.45 -2.91
C ILE A 38 19.06 -18.20 -1.41
N GLY A 39 19.80 -19.08 -0.73
CA GLY A 39 20.04 -18.98 0.70
C GLY A 39 18.84 -19.39 1.55
N GLU A 40 18.91 -19.07 2.82
CA GLU A 40 17.87 -19.41 3.80
C GLU A 40 16.76 -18.34 3.84
N PRO A 41 15.52 -18.72 4.10
CA PRO A 41 14.46 -17.79 4.41
C PRO A 41 14.78 -16.92 5.62
N VAL A 42 14.34 -15.68 5.58
CA VAL A 42 14.47 -14.73 6.69
C VAL A 42 13.13 -14.62 7.40
N ASN A 43 13.15 -14.73 8.73
CA ASN A 43 11.97 -14.54 9.56
C ASN A 43 12.41 -13.89 10.88
N ILE A 44 12.09 -12.61 11.06
CA ILE A 44 12.59 -11.78 12.15
C ILE A 44 11.40 -11.12 12.86
N LEU A 45 11.35 -11.28 14.19
CA LEU A 45 10.48 -10.48 15.03
C LEU A 45 11.13 -9.13 15.35
N VAL A 46 10.32 -8.08 15.41
CA VAL A 46 10.72 -6.73 15.81
C VAL A 46 10.07 -6.40 17.14
N LYS A 47 10.86 -5.99 18.12
CA LYS A 47 10.39 -5.69 19.49
C LYS A 47 9.32 -4.62 19.49
N MET A 48 8.20 -4.92 20.11
CA MET A 48 7.17 -3.94 20.39
C MET A 48 7.72 -2.88 21.36
N ASN A 49 7.50 -1.62 21.03
CA ASN A 49 7.92 -0.50 21.85
C ASN A 49 6.93 -0.25 23.01
N ASN A 50 7.44 0.19 24.14
CA ASN A 50 6.66 0.41 25.37
C ASN A 50 5.73 1.65 25.32
N ASP A 51 5.67 2.34 24.18
CA ASP A 51 4.78 3.47 23.89
C ASP A 51 3.59 3.08 23.00
N THR A 52 3.40 1.79 22.74
CA THR A 52 2.44 1.34 21.72
C THR A 52 1.49 0.27 22.28
N LEU A 53 0.19 0.54 22.18
CA LEU A 53 -0.87 -0.46 22.33
C LEU A 53 -1.22 -0.99 20.93
N PRO A 54 -0.96 -2.27 20.64
CA PRO A 54 -1.30 -2.85 19.36
C PRO A 54 -2.80 -2.93 19.17
N SER A 55 -3.29 -2.90 17.94
CA SER A 55 -4.69 -3.20 17.66
C SER A 55 -5.00 -4.65 18.02
N PRO A 56 -5.95 -4.93 18.95
CA PRO A 56 -6.31 -6.29 19.30
C PRO A 56 -6.73 -7.14 18.09
N GLY A 57 -7.40 -6.51 17.11
CA GLY A 57 -7.77 -7.18 15.86
C GLY A 57 -6.56 -7.65 15.06
N ALA A 58 -5.46 -6.87 15.04
CA ALA A 58 -4.22 -7.27 14.39
C ALA A 58 -3.62 -8.51 15.04
N ILE A 59 -3.49 -8.49 16.36
CA ILE A 59 -2.91 -9.60 17.10
C ILE A 59 -3.74 -10.88 16.98
N MET A 60 -5.07 -10.75 16.87
CA MET A 60 -5.94 -11.88 16.58
C MET A 60 -5.66 -12.54 15.22
N VAL A 61 -5.27 -11.76 14.23
CA VAL A 61 -4.93 -12.26 12.88
C VAL A 61 -3.52 -12.82 12.85
N THR A 62 -2.52 -12.04 13.25
CA THR A 62 -1.10 -12.39 13.16
C THR A 62 -0.68 -13.46 14.17
N LYS A 63 -1.40 -13.59 15.29
CA LYS A 63 -1.06 -14.44 16.43
C LYS A 63 0.28 -14.12 17.10
N ILE A 64 0.90 -13.00 16.77
CA ILE A 64 2.17 -12.54 17.34
C ILE A 64 1.87 -11.62 18.51
N THR A 65 2.21 -12.04 19.73
CA THR A 65 1.98 -11.23 20.93
C THR A 65 3.14 -10.24 21.18
N PRO A 66 2.91 -9.09 21.82
CA PRO A 66 3.97 -8.17 22.22
C PRO A 66 5.06 -8.86 23.04
N GLN A 67 4.69 -9.76 23.96
CA GLN A 67 5.62 -10.52 24.80
C GLN A 67 6.56 -11.41 23.98
N GLN A 68 6.05 -12.05 22.94
CA GLN A 68 6.86 -12.84 22.02
C GLN A 68 7.87 -11.96 21.31
N THR A 69 7.47 -10.78 20.84
CA THR A 69 8.40 -9.85 20.18
C THR A 69 9.47 -9.32 21.14
N LEU A 70 9.14 -9.10 22.42
CA LEU A 70 10.13 -8.67 23.42
C LEU A 70 11.20 -9.74 23.68
N ARG A 71 10.79 -11.01 23.72
CA ARG A 71 11.68 -12.12 24.00
C ARG A 71 12.64 -12.40 22.84
N ASP A 72 12.11 -12.44 21.62
CA ASP A 72 12.79 -13.04 20.47
C ASP A 72 13.13 -12.00 19.37
N GLY A 73 12.65 -10.75 19.49
CA GLY A 73 12.76 -9.74 18.45
C GLY A 73 14.02 -8.88 18.54
N LEU A 74 14.36 -8.23 17.42
CA LEU A 74 15.35 -7.16 17.33
C LEU A 74 14.70 -5.81 17.69
N THR A 75 15.46 -4.88 18.23
CA THR A 75 15.03 -3.48 18.30
C THR A 75 14.80 -2.91 16.90
N GLU A 76 14.04 -1.82 16.76
CA GLU A 76 13.86 -1.18 15.44
C GLU A 76 15.20 -0.76 14.81
N ALA A 77 16.16 -0.31 15.61
CA ALA A 77 17.50 0.07 15.12
C ALA A 77 18.29 -1.14 14.60
N GLU A 78 18.35 -2.23 15.37
CA GLU A 78 19.01 -3.48 14.97
C GLU A 78 18.35 -4.08 13.72
N PHE A 79 17.00 -4.06 13.65
CA PHE A 79 16.25 -4.48 12.49
C PHE A 79 16.59 -3.66 11.24
N CYS A 80 16.59 -2.33 11.33
CA CYS A 80 16.94 -1.45 10.23
C CYS A 80 18.37 -1.69 9.73
N ASP A 81 19.31 -1.93 10.65
CA ASP A 81 20.71 -2.23 10.31
C ASP A 81 20.82 -3.57 9.58
N TYR A 82 20.19 -4.60 10.10
CA TYR A 82 20.17 -5.92 9.48
C TYR A 82 19.58 -5.88 8.07
N VAL A 83 18.40 -5.27 7.92
CA VAL A 83 17.70 -5.23 6.64
C VAL A 83 18.51 -4.48 5.58
N MET A 84 19.17 -3.38 5.93
CA MET A 84 19.98 -2.62 4.97
C MET A 84 21.30 -3.29 4.62
N ASN A 85 21.93 -3.98 5.56
CA ASN A 85 23.25 -4.58 5.35
C ASN A 85 23.16 -5.97 4.71
N GLU A 86 22.15 -6.79 5.09
CA GLU A 86 22.06 -8.19 4.69
C GLU A 86 20.95 -8.44 3.64
N ILE A 87 19.86 -7.68 3.71
CA ILE A 87 18.69 -7.94 2.87
C ILE A 87 18.70 -7.05 1.63
N PHE A 88 18.59 -5.75 1.78
CA PHE A 88 18.56 -4.84 0.65
C PHE A 88 19.96 -4.46 0.18
N THR A 89 20.75 -5.47 -0.16
CA THR A 89 22.08 -5.28 -0.75
C THR A 89 21.99 -4.64 -2.14
N PRO A 90 23.07 -4.02 -2.67
CA PRO A 90 23.06 -3.43 -4.01
C PRO A 90 22.56 -4.37 -5.09
N GLY A 91 21.67 -3.87 -5.97
CA GLY A 91 21.06 -4.64 -7.06
C GLY A 91 19.81 -5.44 -6.68
N THR A 92 19.39 -5.45 -5.42
CA THR A 92 18.17 -6.14 -4.97
C THR A 92 16.91 -5.43 -5.47
N CYS A 93 15.96 -6.20 -6.02
CA CYS A 93 14.59 -5.78 -6.24
C CYS A 93 13.70 -6.31 -5.11
N ALA A 94 13.19 -5.42 -4.26
CA ALA A 94 12.22 -5.76 -3.23
C ALA A 94 10.84 -6.02 -3.88
N ILE A 95 10.20 -7.15 -3.57
CA ILE A 95 8.92 -7.55 -4.16
C ILE A 95 7.95 -7.89 -3.04
N GLY A 96 6.75 -7.32 -3.10
CA GLY A 96 5.67 -7.60 -2.17
C GLY A 96 4.30 -7.63 -2.86
N TYR A 97 3.26 -7.85 -2.08
CA TYR A 97 1.87 -7.89 -2.53
C TYR A 97 1.07 -6.77 -1.86
N ASN A 98 0.64 -5.76 -2.58
CA ASN A 98 0.11 -4.49 -2.06
C ASN A 98 1.14 -3.68 -1.25
N SER A 99 2.42 -4.03 -1.39
CA SER A 99 3.51 -3.52 -0.55
C SER A 99 3.72 -2.01 -0.71
N VAL A 100 3.56 -1.45 -1.91
CA VAL A 100 3.72 -0.01 -2.16
C VAL A 100 2.78 0.85 -1.31
N ARG A 101 1.65 0.30 -0.88
CA ARG A 101 0.65 1.01 -0.09
C ARG A 101 0.67 0.65 1.39
N PHE A 102 1.26 -0.48 1.75
CA PHE A 102 1.26 -0.98 3.12
C PHE A 102 2.68 -1.22 3.63
N ASP A 103 3.33 -2.29 3.25
CA ASP A 103 4.64 -2.70 3.79
C ASP A 103 5.72 -1.64 3.59
N ASP A 104 5.80 -1.06 2.40
CA ASP A 104 6.76 0.00 2.10
C ASP A 104 6.57 1.23 3.01
N GLU A 105 5.33 1.56 3.37
CA GLU A 105 5.05 2.68 4.26
C GLU A 105 5.46 2.36 5.71
N PHE A 106 5.25 1.13 6.18
CA PHE A 106 5.78 0.69 7.48
C PHE A 106 7.30 0.71 7.50
N MET A 107 7.96 0.19 6.46
CA MET A 107 9.41 0.24 6.32
C MET A 107 9.94 1.68 6.34
N ARG A 108 9.31 2.59 5.59
CA ARG A 108 9.71 4.01 5.55
C ARG A 108 9.59 4.69 6.90
N HIS A 109 8.48 4.49 7.61
CA HIS A 109 8.29 5.07 8.94
C HIS A 109 9.27 4.47 9.96
N THR A 110 9.58 3.18 9.87
CA THR A 110 10.58 2.54 10.74
C THR A 110 11.98 3.08 10.45
N PHE A 111 12.37 3.24 9.19
CA PHE A 111 13.65 3.86 8.83
C PHE A 111 13.73 5.32 9.29
N TRP A 112 12.65 6.09 9.14
CA TRP A 112 12.58 7.46 9.65
C TRP A 112 12.85 7.51 11.17
N ARG A 113 12.15 6.70 11.95
CA ARG A 113 12.33 6.60 13.40
C ARG A 113 13.74 6.18 13.79
N CYS A 114 14.44 5.49 12.91
CA CYS A 114 15.81 5.03 13.12
C CYS A 114 16.88 5.89 12.42
N PHE A 115 16.56 7.14 12.07
CA PHE A 115 17.50 8.08 11.44
C PHE A 115 18.10 7.58 10.12
N ARG A 116 17.42 6.65 9.41
CA ARG A 116 17.82 6.19 8.08
C ARG A 116 17.05 6.92 6.99
N ASP A 117 17.66 7.01 5.82
CA ASP A 117 16.93 7.49 4.63
C ASP A 117 15.77 6.52 4.33
N PRO A 118 14.50 6.99 4.41
CA PRO A 118 13.33 6.14 4.24
C PRO A 118 13.18 5.53 2.84
N TYR A 119 13.95 6.01 1.88
CA TYR A 119 13.78 5.68 0.46
C TYR A 119 14.96 4.95 -0.16
N GLU A 120 16.19 5.01 0.41
CA GLU A 120 17.41 4.51 -0.23
C GLU A 120 17.36 3.02 -0.61
N TRP A 121 16.65 2.20 0.16
CA TRP A 121 16.48 0.77 -0.10
C TRP A 121 15.66 0.45 -1.36
N GLN A 122 14.95 1.45 -1.89
CA GLN A 122 14.06 1.31 -3.05
C GLN A 122 14.69 1.74 -4.38
N TRP A 123 15.84 2.43 -4.37
CA TRP A 123 16.40 3.00 -5.60
C TRP A 123 17.93 3.11 -5.64
N LYS A 124 18.58 3.27 -4.50
CA LYS A 124 20.03 3.53 -4.45
C LYS A 124 20.82 2.28 -4.81
N ASP A 125 21.98 2.43 -5.46
CA ASP A 125 22.91 1.35 -5.82
C ASP A 125 22.27 0.22 -6.65
N GLY A 126 21.39 0.58 -7.60
CA GLY A 126 20.72 -0.38 -8.48
C GLY A 126 19.57 -1.15 -7.82
N ARG A 127 19.20 -0.80 -6.59
CA ARG A 127 18.00 -1.32 -5.93
C ARG A 127 16.75 -0.88 -6.67
N SER A 128 15.69 -1.63 -6.53
CA SER A 128 14.36 -1.31 -7.04
C SER A 128 13.30 -2.00 -6.21
N ARG A 129 12.04 -1.70 -6.49
CA ARG A 129 10.90 -2.41 -5.88
C ARG A 129 9.87 -2.77 -6.95
N TRP A 130 9.00 -3.72 -6.64
CA TRP A 130 7.90 -4.12 -7.50
C TRP A 130 6.73 -4.64 -6.66
N ASP A 131 5.54 -4.11 -6.90
CA ASP A 131 4.31 -4.55 -6.24
C ASP A 131 3.53 -5.45 -7.21
N LEU A 132 3.22 -6.66 -6.78
CA LEU A 132 2.59 -7.64 -7.64
C LEU A 132 1.06 -7.56 -7.66
N LEU A 133 0.41 -6.84 -6.75
CA LEU A 133 -1.04 -6.76 -6.74
C LEU A 133 -1.61 -6.14 -8.02
N ASP A 134 -1.06 -4.99 -8.46
CA ASP A 134 -1.53 -4.37 -9.70
C ASP A 134 -1.07 -5.15 -10.95
N VAL A 135 0.02 -5.94 -10.86
CA VAL A 135 0.43 -6.91 -11.89
C VAL A 135 -0.62 -8.02 -12.04
N VAL A 136 -1.05 -8.61 -10.93
CA VAL A 136 -2.12 -9.64 -10.89
C VAL A 136 -3.42 -9.07 -11.47
N ARG A 137 -3.83 -7.87 -11.08
CA ARG A 137 -5.02 -7.18 -11.62
C ARG A 137 -4.96 -7.02 -13.13
N LEU A 138 -3.84 -6.51 -13.63
CA LEU A 138 -3.67 -6.30 -15.08
C LEU A 138 -3.53 -7.63 -15.84
N THR A 139 -2.91 -8.64 -15.25
CA THR A 139 -2.86 -9.99 -15.84
C THR A 139 -4.26 -10.56 -15.99
N ARG A 140 -5.08 -10.50 -14.96
CA ARG A 140 -6.49 -10.95 -15.02
C ARG A 140 -7.28 -10.19 -16.09
N ALA A 141 -7.11 -8.86 -16.16
CA ALA A 141 -7.83 -8.03 -17.12
C ALA A 141 -7.41 -8.28 -18.58
N LEU A 142 -6.14 -8.58 -18.84
CA LEU A 142 -5.59 -8.62 -20.20
C LEU A 142 -5.23 -10.01 -20.70
N ARG A 143 -4.80 -10.90 -19.82
CA ARG A 143 -4.24 -12.23 -20.14
C ARG A 143 -4.60 -13.25 -19.07
N PRO A 144 -5.89 -13.53 -18.87
CA PRO A 144 -6.34 -14.48 -17.84
C PRO A 144 -6.09 -15.95 -18.18
N ASP A 145 -5.68 -16.25 -19.42
CA ASP A 145 -5.55 -17.61 -19.93
C ASP A 145 -4.67 -18.48 -19.01
N ASP A 146 -5.06 -19.74 -18.88
CA ASP A 146 -4.32 -20.78 -18.14
C ASP A 146 -4.10 -20.51 -16.64
N ILE A 147 -4.82 -19.56 -16.07
CA ILE A 147 -4.87 -19.26 -14.64
C ILE A 147 -6.33 -19.35 -14.18
N ILE A 148 -6.59 -20.03 -13.07
CA ILE A 148 -7.94 -20.10 -12.48
C ILE A 148 -8.11 -18.91 -11.53
N TRP A 149 -9.09 -18.07 -11.83
CA TRP A 149 -9.32 -16.84 -11.10
C TRP A 149 -10.40 -16.98 -10.03
N PRO A 150 -10.16 -16.48 -8.81
CA PRO A 150 -11.11 -16.58 -7.72
C PRO A 150 -12.25 -15.59 -7.84
N LEU A 151 -13.44 -16.06 -7.42
CA LEU A 151 -14.61 -15.24 -7.12
C LEU A 151 -14.89 -15.36 -5.62
N GLN A 152 -15.45 -14.32 -5.03
CA GLN A 152 -15.83 -14.27 -3.63
C GLN A 152 -17.27 -13.81 -3.48
N GLU A 153 -18.03 -14.45 -2.64
CA GLU A 153 -19.34 -13.97 -2.24
C GLU A 153 -19.22 -12.69 -1.42
N LYS A 154 -20.00 -11.69 -1.80
CA LYS A 154 -20.08 -10.43 -1.06
C LYS A 154 -21.55 -10.05 -0.87
N GLU A 155 -21.91 -9.75 0.37
CA GLU A 155 -23.23 -9.30 0.72
C GLU A 155 -23.38 -7.79 0.47
N PHE A 156 -24.39 -7.41 -0.27
CA PHE A 156 -24.78 -6.03 -0.50
C PHE A 156 -26.15 -5.78 0.12
N LYS A 157 -26.23 -4.86 1.06
CA LYS A 157 -27.50 -4.39 1.60
C LYS A 157 -28.06 -3.31 0.70
N ASP A 158 -29.20 -3.58 0.08
CA ASP A 158 -29.92 -2.59 -0.69
C ASP A 158 -30.44 -1.49 0.22
N LYS A 159 -30.04 -0.24 -0.03
CA LYS A 159 -30.37 0.89 0.85
C LYS A 159 -31.86 1.30 0.77
N GLU A 160 -32.58 0.97 -0.31
CA GLU A 160 -33.97 1.32 -0.51
C GLU A 160 -34.89 0.24 0.05
N THR A 161 -34.56 -1.03 -0.16
CA THR A 161 -35.39 -2.16 0.26
C THR A 161 -34.96 -2.80 1.58
N GLY A 162 -33.75 -2.49 2.08
CA GLY A 162 -33.15 -3.10 3.26
C GLY A 162 -32.79 -4.58 3.08
N LYS A 163 -33.02 -5.17 1.90
CA LYS A 163 -32.74 -6.60 1.62
C LYS A 163 -31.24 -6.80 1.35
N THR A 164 -30.70 -7.86 1.92
CA THR A 164 -29.35 -8.32 1.62
C THR A 164 -29.39 -9.18 0.36
N LYS A 165 -28.49 -8.89 -0.59
CA LYS A 165 -28.26 -9.67 -1.80
C LYS A 165 -26.82 -10.14 -1.82
N THR A 166 -26.60 -11.44 -1.91
CA THR A 166 -25.27 -12.02 -2.14
C THR A 166 -24.93 -11.97 -3.63
N VAL A 167 -23.75 -11.48 -3.97
CA VAL A 167 -23.25 -11.38 -5.35
C VAL A 167 -21.84 -11.93 -5.37
N LEU A 168 -21.51 -12.73 -6.39
CA LEU A 168 -20.14 -13.12 -6.65
C LEU A 168 -19.38 -11.92 -7.22
N VAL A 169 -18.27 -11.57 -6.60
CA VAL A 169 -17.38 -10.49 -7.03
C VAL A 169 -15.97 -11.04 -7.22
N GLU A 170 -15.24 -10.41 -8.12
CA GLU A 170 -13.85 -10.73 -8.30
C GLU A 170 -13.02 -10.39 -7.06
N THR A 171 -12.04 -11.24 -6.81
CA THR A 171 -11.04 -11.00 -5.78
C THR A 171 -9.66 -11.38 -6.30
N ASN A 172 -8.64 -10.68 -5.82
CA ASN A 172 -7.24 -10.96 -6.12
C ASN A 172 -6.47 -11.36 -4.85
N ARG A 173 -7.17 -11.94 -3.88
CA ARG A 173 -6.57 -12.43 -2.63
C ARG A 173 -5.60 -13.56 -2.93
N LEU A 174 -4.37 -13.44 -2.40
CA LEU A 174 -3.27 -14.34 -2.68
C LEU A 174 -3.62 -15.79 -2.33
N GLU A 175 -4.20 -16.01 -1.14
CA GLU A 175 -4.58 -17.32 -0.66
C GLU A 175 -5.65 -18.02 -1.54
N LEU A 176 -6.52 -17.24 -2.19
CA LEU A 176 -7.52 -17.82 -3.09
C LEU A 176 -6.93 -18.15 -4.46
N ILE A 177 -6.03 -17.33 -4.98
CA ILE A 177 -5.32 -17.60 -6.23
C ILE A 177 -4.48 -18.88 -6.08
N THR A 178 -3.70 -18.98 -4.99
CA THR A 178 -2.86 -20.15 -4.72
C THR A 178 -3.68 -21.43 -4.61
N LYS A 179 -4.72 -21.41 -3.78
CA LYS A 179 -5.61 -22.56 -3.57
C LYS A 179 -6.20 -23.09 -4.87
N LEU A 180 -6.69 -22.20 -5.75
CA LEU A 180 -7.34 -22.59 -6.99
C LEU A 180 -6.38 -23.13 -8.04
N ASN A 181 -5.14 -22.68 -8.04
CA ASN A 181 -4.12 -23.09 -8.99
C ASN A 181 -3.22 -24.23 -8.45
N GLY A 182 -3.63 -24.90 -7.36
CA GLY A 182 -2.92 -26.05 -6.81
C GLY A 182 -1.56 -25.72 -6.16
N ILE A 183 -1.38 -24.44 -5.78
CA ILE A 183 -0.19 -23.97 -5.07
C ILE A 183 -0.40 -24.21 -3.57
N VAL A 184 0.57 -24.85 -2.92
CA VAL A 184 0.52 -25.12 -1.48
C VAL A 184 0.67 -23.81 -0.73
N HIS A 185 -0.32 -23.45 0.08
CA HIS A 185 -0.29 -22.31 0.97
C HIS A 185 -0.78 -22.80 2.34
N ALA A 186 0.14 -23.32 3.14
CA ALA A 186 -0.20 -24.12 4.31
C ALA A 186 -0.77 -23.29 5.47
N HIS A 187 -0.28 -22.07 5.66
CA HIS A 187 -0.62 -21.20 6.79
C HIS A 187 -0.79 -19.76 6.31
N ALA A 188 -1.97 -19.42 5.80
CA ALA A 188 -2.31 -18.02 5.50
C ALA A 188 -2.18 -17.16 6.77
N HIS A 189 -1.63 -15.95 6.64
CA HIS A 189 -1.28 -15.04 7.74
C HIS A 189 -0.09 -15.51 8.63
N ASP A 190 0.74 -16.41 8.09
CA ASP A 190 2.13 -16.54 8.50
C ASP A 190 2.97 -15.85 7.41
N ALA A 191 3.66 -14.79 7.75
CA ALA A 191 4.37 -13.96 6.78
C ALA A 191 5.31 -14.76 5.86
N LEU A 192 5.97 -15.81 6.36
CA LEU A 192 6.84 -16.64 5.53
C LEU A 192 6.05 -17.50 4.52
N SER A 193 4.91 -18.05 4.95
CA SER A 193 4.00 -18.80 4.07
C SER A 193 3.40 -17.90 2.99
N ASP A 194 3.09 -16.65 3.32
CA ASP A 194 2.59 -15.65 2.36
C ASP A 194 3.67 -15.27 1.34
N VAL A 195 4.93 -15.16 1.76
CA VAL A 195 6.08 -14.95 0.85
C VAL A 195 6.29 -16.13 -0.10
N GLU A 196 6.21 -17.39 0.37
CA GLU A 196 6.29 -18.58 -0.49
C GLU A 196 5.18 -18.59 -1.54
N ALA A 197 3.94 -18.32 -1.10
CA ALA A 197 2.78 -18.21 -1.98
C ALA A 197 2.96 -17.10 -3.02
N LEU A 198 3.54 -15.97 -2.64
CA LEU A 198 3.83 -14.85 -3.54
C LEU A 198 4.85 -15.22 -4.62
N ILE A 199 5.92 -15.95 -4.26
CA ILE A 199 6.91 -16.45 -5.23
C ILE A 199 6.22 -17.38 -6.23
N ASP A 200 5.38 -18.29 -5.76
CA ASP A 200 4.72 -19.27 -6.62
C ASP A 200 3.68 -18.64 -7.54
N VAL A 201 2.91 -17.65 -7.08
CA VAL A 201 2.01 -16.87 -7.94
C VAL A 201 2.81 -16.07 -8.98
N THR A 202 3.97 -15.52 -8.59
CA THR A 202 4.87 -14.82 -9.52
C THR A 202 5.39 -15.77 -10.59
N ARG A 203 5.76 -17.00 -10.20
CA ARG A 203 6.20 -18.07 -11.10
C ARG A 203 5.08 -18.48 -12.05
N LEU A 204 3.86 -18.68 -11.53
CA LEU A 204 2.67 -18.98 -12.33
C LEU A 204 2.44 -17.93 -13.41
N ILE A 205 2.47 -16.64 -13.06
CA ILE A 205 2.29 -15.53 -14.03
C ILE A 205 3.44 -15.53 -15.06
N LYS A 206 4.70 -15.71 -14.61
CA LYS A 206 5.86 -15.74 -15.50
C LYS A 206 5.78 -16.90 -16.50
N GLU A 207 5.33 -18.08 -16.07
CA GLU A 207 5.17 -19.27 -16.92
C GLU A 207 4.01 -19.13 -17.91
N LYS A 208 2.85 -18.69 -17.44
CA LYS A 208 1.64 -18.60 -18.26
C LYS A 208 1.63 -17.36 -19.16
N GLN A 209 2.15 -16.23 -18.69
CA GLN A 209 2.10 -14.94 -19.38
C GLN A 209 3.48 -14.26 -19.46
N PRO A 210 4.53 -14.91 -20.00
CA PRO A 210 5.92 -14.43 -19.92
C PRO A 210 6.11 -13.05 -20.53
N LYS A 211 5.49 -12.76 -21.67
CA LYS A 211 5.61 -11.45 -22.34
C LYS A 211 5.01 -10.31 -21.51
N LEU A 212 3.87 -10.56 -20.86
CA LEU A 212 3.23 -9.57 -20.01
C LEU A 212 4.05 -9.38 -18.72
N TYR A 213 4.54 -10.46 -18.14
CA TYR A 213 5.41 -10.43 -16.96
C TYR A 213 6.65 -9.57 -17.21
N ASP A 214 7.41 -9.84 -18.28
CA ASP A 214 8.63 -9.10 -18.64
C ASP A 214 8.34 -7.62 -18.91
N PHE A 215 7.23 -7.33 -19.59
CA PHE A 215 6.80 -5.97 -19.86
C PHE A 215 6.48 -5.23 -18.56
N LEU A 216 5.67 -5.79 -17.68
CA LEU A 216 5.29 -5.18 -16.40
C LEU A 216 6.48 -5.05 -15.45
N PHE A 217 7.39 -6.03 -15.45
CA PHE A 217 8.65 -5.91 -14.73
C PHE A 217 9.49 -4.72 -15.21
N THR A 218 9.47 -4.41 -16.49
CA THR A 218 10.12 -3.22 -17.05
C THR A 218 9.42 -1.94 -16.58
N MET A 219 8.09 -1.93 -16.46
CA MET A 219 7.28 -0.78 -16.04
C MET A 219 7.43 -0.39 -14.55
N ARG A 220 8.17 -1.15 -13.73
CA ARG A 220 8.54 -0.71 -12.37
C ARG A 220 9.50 0.50 -12.36
N ASP A 221 10.23 0.74 -13.47
CA ASP A 221 11.08 1.92 -13.64
C ASP A 221 10.24 3.12 -14.09
N LYS A 222 10.20 4.17 -13.25
CA LYS A 222 9.47 5.42 -13.55
C LYS A 222 9.79 6.04 -14.91
N ARG A 223 11.03 5.83 -15.43
CA ARG A 223 11.44 6.33 -16.75
C ARG A 223 10.76 5.57 -17.88
N GLN A 224 10.49 4.28 -17.71
CA GLN A 224 9.75 3.50 -18.70
C GLN A 224 8.27 3.84 -18.65
N VAL A 225 7.70 3.98 -17.46
CA VAL A 225 6.32 4.48 -17.29
C VAL A 225 6.15 5.84 -17.96
N ALA A 226 7.06 6.78 -17.73
CA ALA A 226 7.01 8.12 -18.32
C ALA A 226 7.07 8.14 -19.85
N LYS A 227 7.62 7.11 -20.49
CA LYS A 227 7.57 6.98 -21.97
C LYS A 227 6.18 6.61 -22.46
N LEU A 228 5.48 5.75 -21.71
CA LEU A 228 4.12 5.33 -22.04
C LEU A 228 3.10 6.39 -21.66
N VAL A 229 3.22 6.92 -20.42
CA VAL A 229 2.35 7.97 -19.87
C VAL A 229 2.95 9.34 -20.20
N ASN A 230 3.04 9.64 -21.51
CA ASN A 230 3.74 10.82 -22.02
C ASN A 230 2.79 12.01 -22.16
N LEU A 231 3.15 13.15 -21.53
CA LEU A 231 2.36 14.40 -21.59
C LEU A 231 2.59 15.22 -22.87
N GLU A 232 3.63 14.94 -23.64
CA GLU A 232 3.91 15.63 -24.91
C GLU A 232 3.11 15.01 -26.06
N ASN A 233 3.17 13.68 -26.19
CA ASN A 233 2.50 12.93 -27.26
C ASN A 233 1.07 12.50 -26.90
N LYS A 234 0.70 12.51 -25.64
CA LYS A 234 -0.63 12.25 -25.08
C LYS A 234 -1.42 11.17 -25.82
N GLN A 235 -1.05 9.92 -25.61
CA GLN A 235 -1.77 8.77 -26.17
C GLN A 235 -2.57 8.05 -25.08
N PRO A 236 -3.78 7.53 -25.37
CA PRO A 236 -4.50 6.64 -24.47
C PRO A 236 -3.69 5.38 -24.17
N PHE A 237 -3.80 4.90 -22.94
CA PHE A 237 -3.13 3.69 -22.47
C PHE A 237 -4.03 2.93 -21.49
N VAL A 238 -3.75 1.65 -21.30
CA VAL A 238 -4.45 0.81 -20.32
C VAL A 238 -3.84 1.02 -18.95
N TYR A 239 -4.67 1.19 -17.92
CA TYR A 239 -4.24 1.40 -16.55
C TYR A 239 -5.09 0.57 -15.57
N ALA A 240 -4.42 -0.31 -14.81
CA ALA A 240 -5.02 -1.04 -13.70
C ALA A 240 -4.67 -0.40 -12.36
N CYS A 241 -5.67 -0.21 -11.50
CA CYS A 241 -5.50 0.36 -10.18
C CYS A 241 -6.68 -0.01 -9.26
N GLY A 242 -6.43 -0.36 -8.01
CA GLY A 242 -7.46 -0.71 -7.03
C GLY A 242 -8.59 0.31 -6.86
N ARG A 243 -8.35 1.58 -7.26
CA ARG A 243 -9.35 2.65 -7.22
C ARG A 243 -10.41 2.61 -8.34
N TYR A 244 -10.23 1.74 -9.35
CA TYR A 244 -11.25 1.51 -10.37
C TYR A 244 -12.25 0.44 -9.90
N PRO A 245 -13.50 0.45 -10.42
CA PRO A 245 -14.50 -0.54 -10.04
C PRO A 245 -14.10 -1.98 -10.39
N GLY A 246 -14.45 -2.93 -9.51
CA GLY A 246 -14.15 -4.36 -9.70
C GLY A 246 -14.83 -4.95 -10.93
N GLN A 247 -16.06 -4.51 -11.24
CA GLN A 247 -16.79 -4.96 -12.43
C GLN A 247 -16.08 -4.69 -13.77
N PHE A 248 -15.02 -3.87 -13.76
CA PHE A 248 -14.16 -3.59 -14.91
C PHE A 248 -12.74 -4.13 -14.68
N HIS A 249 -12.60 -5.18 -13.89
CA HIS A 249 -11.31 -5.76 -13.50
C HIS A 249 -10.31 -4.75 -12.94
N LYS A 250 -10.80 -3.73 -12.21
CA LYS A 250 -9.96 -2.62 -11.71
C LYS A 250 -9.17 -1.90 -12.81
N THR A 251 -9.62 -1.95 -14.06
CA THR A 251 -8.88 -1.50 -15.26
C THR A 251 -9.71 -0.54 -16.11
N THR A 252 -9.05 0.41 -16.74
CA THR A 252 -9.66 1.33 -17.71
C THR A 252 -8.68 1.71 -18.83
N VAL A 253 -9.20 2.44 -19.83
CA VAL A 253 -8.38 3.21 -20.76
C VAL A 253 -8.25 4.62 -20.21
N ALA A 254 -7.04 5.03 -19.90
CA ALA A 254 -6.71 6.33 -19.34
C ALA A 254 -6.01 7.22 -20.38
N PHE A 255 -6.15 8.53 -20.23
CA PHE A 255 -5.49 9.54 -21.06
C PHE A 255 -4.65 10.48 -20.19
N PRO A 256 -3.36 10.74 -20.52
CA PRO A 256 -2.52 11.66 -19.78
C PRO A 256 -3.04 13.08 -19.92
N LEU A 257 -3.59 13.65 -18.85
CA LEU A 257 -4.25 14.94 -18.88
C LEU A 257 -3.26 16.09 -18.69
N THR A 258 -2.59 16.12 -17.54
CA THR A 258 -1.64 17.18 -17.16
C THR A 258 -0.74 16.72 -16.01
N THR A 259 0.24 17.54 -15.65
CA THR A 259 1.09 17.31 -14.47
C THR A 259 0.30 17.47 -13.18
N GLY A 260 0.54 16.61 -12.22
CA GLY A 260 0.09 16.70 -10.84
C GLY A 260 1.21 17.13 -9.89
N ARG A 261 0.93 17.14 -8.59
CA ARG A 261 1.93 17.41 -7.54
C ARG A 261 3.07 16.38 -7.59
N ASN A 262 4.26 16.78 -7.18
CA ASN A 262 5.43 15.90 -7.02
C ASN A 262 5.86 15.17 -8.30
N GLY A 263 5.56 15.72 -9.48
CA GLY A 263 5.89 15.09 -10.77
C GLY A 263 5.01 13.88 -11.14
N ASN A 264 3.89 13.71 -10.47
CA ASN A 264 2.86 12.75 -10.85
C ASN A 264 2.11 13.22 -12.10
N VAL A 265 1.31 12.33 -12.70
CA VAL A 265 0.48 12.64 -13.86
C VAL A 265 -1.00 12.51 -13.48
N LEU A 266 -1.78 13.55 -13.76
CA LEU A 266 -3.23 13.43 -13.72
C LEU A 266 -3.69 12.72 -14.98
N VAL A 267 -4.48 11.67 -14.83
CA VAL A 267 -5.02 10.88 -15.94
C VAL A 267 -6.54 10.92 -15.94
N PHE A 268 -7.13 11.03 -17.12
CA PHE A 268 -8.57 11.01 -17.31
C PHE A 268 -9.02 9.60 -17.73
N ASP A 269 -10.05 9.09 -17.10
CA ASP A 269 -10.69 7.81 -17.42
C ASP A 269 -11.62 7.99 -18.62
N LEU A 270 -11.24 7.46 -19.79
CA LEU A 270 -11.99 7.58 -21.03
C LEU A 270 -13.29 6.76 -21.07
N ARG A 271 -13.67 6.13 -19.96
CA ARG A 271 -15.02 5.60 -19.74
C ARG A 271 -16.06 6.71 -19.64
N TYR A 272 -15.64 7.93 -19.29
CA TYR A 272 -16.49 9.08 -19.08
C TYR A 272 -16.46 10.04 -20.28
N ASN A 273 -17.64 10.57 -20.65
CA ASN A 273 -17.77 11.64 -21.62
C ASN A 273 -17.81 12.99 -20.91
N LEU A 274 -16.90 13.91 -21.26
CA LEU A 274 -16.77 15.18 -20.56
C LEU A 274 -17.95 16.12 -20.86
N ASP A 275 -18.46 16.19 -22.10
CA ASP A 275 -19.63 17.02 -22.47
C ASP A 275 -20.86 16.62 -21.66
N GLU A 276 -21.10 15.31 -21.51
CA GLU A 276 -22.21 14.78 -20.70
C GLU A 276 -22.05 15.15 -19.22
N LEU A 277 -20.84 15.14 -18.70
CA LEU A 277 -20.56 15.51 -17.30
C LEU A 277 -20.75 17.01 -17.07
N LEU A 278 -20.26 17.86 -17.98
CA LEU A 278 -20.41 19.31 -17.89
C LEU A 278 -21.89 19.73 -18.01
N SER A 279 -22.64 19.13 -18.93
CA SER A 279 -24.06 19.43 -19.09
C SER A 279 -24.89 19.08 -17.83
N ARG A 280 -24.58 17.97 -17.16
CA ARG A 280 -25.21 17.59 -15.88
C ARG A 280 -24.84 18.54 -14.74
N SER A 281 -23.60 19.04 -14.70
CA SER A 281 -23.15 19.99 -13.67
C SER A 281 -23.81 21.36 -13.80
N VAL A 282 -24.11 21.81 -15.02
CA VAL A 282 -24.85 23.05 -15.28
C VAL A 282 -26.29 22.95 -14.79
N ILE A 283 -26.94 21.78 -15.00
CA ILE A 283 -28.31 21.53 -14.52
C ILE A 283 -28.34 21.47 -12.98
N SER A 284 -27.32 20.91 -12.32
CA SER A 284 -27.25 20.80 -10.86
C SER A 284 -26.96 22.13 -10.15
N ASN A 285 -26.26 23.06 -10.79
CA ASN A 285 -26.00 24.40 -10.25
C ASN A 285 -27.22 25.32 -10.31
N GLY A 286 -28.25 24.97 -11.10
CA GLY A 286 -29.54 25.66 -11.14
C GLY A 286 -30.56 25.17 -10.10
N LEU A 287 -30.32 24.05 -9.47
CA LEU A 287 -31.18 23.46 -8.43
C LEU A 287 -30.34 23.34 -7.14
N SER A 288 -30.64 24.23 -6.21
CA SER A 288 -30.13 24.34 -4.81
C SER A 288 -29.18 23.25 -4.26
N ARG A 289 -28.20 23.69 -3.46
CA ARG A 289 -27.19 22.97 -2.67
C ARG A 289 -27.68 21.73 -1.88
N GLY A 290 -28.26 20.74 -2.50
CA GLY A 290 -28.84 19.59 -1.77
C GLY A 290 -28.87 18.25 -2.48
N ASP A 291 -28.76 18.21 -3.80
CA ASP A 291 -28.98 16.95 -4.54
C ASP A 291 -27.76 16.49 -5.34
N THR A 292 -26.92 15.68 -4.69
CA THR A 292 -25.78 14.98 -5.33
C THR A 292 -26.20 13.67 -6.02
N ARG A 293 -27.49 13.46 -6.31
CA ARG A 293 -28.05 12.20 -6.84
C ARG A 293 -27.90 11.99 -8.35
N GLY A 294 -27.22 12.85 -9.07
CA GLY A 294 -27.08 12.80 -10.54
C GLY A 294 -25.81 12.16 -11.10
N PHE A 295 -24.80 11.89 -10.30
CA PHE A 295 -23.63 11.14 -10.75
C PHE A 295 -23.86 9.65 -10.46
N PRO A 296 -23.50 8.72 -11.37
CA PRO A 296 -23.30 7.36 -10.95
C PRO A 296 -22.17 7.43 -9.90
N ARG A 297 -22.55 7.47 -8.64
CA ARG A 297 -21.61 7.25 -7.56
C ARG A 297 -20.97 5.91 -7.89
N ALA A 298 -19.69 5.90 -8.23
CA ALA A 298 -18.84 4.81 -7.79
C ALA A 298 -19.17 4.74 -6.30
N ARG A 299 -20.03 3.79 -5.91
CA ARG A 299 -20.44 3.63 -4.52
C ARG A 299 -19.16 3.54 -3.73
N ALA A 300 -18.87 4.57 -2.95
CA ALA A 300 -17.92 4.43 -1.87
C ALA A 300 -18.48 3.30 -0.99
N LEU A 301 -17.92 2.12 -1.16
CA LEU A 301 -18.14 0.97 -0.28
C LEU A 301 -17.35 1.19 1.02
N SER A 302 -17.58 2.32 1.69
CA SER A 302 -16.87 2.70 2.91
C SER A 302 -17.80 3.15 4.01
N GLU A 303 -19.02 2.60 4.08
CA GLU A 303 -19.82 2.70 5.31
C GLU A 303 -20.61 1.41 5.47
N GLY A 304 -20.10 0.53 6.35
CA GLY A 304 -20.88 -0.56 6.92
C GLY A 304 -20.52 -1.97 6.43
N SER A 305 -19.26 -2.35 6.39
CA SER A 305 -18.87 -3.74 6.62
C SER A 305 -17.88 -3.76 7.78
N GLU A 306 -18.36 -4.10 8.96
CA GLU A 306 -17.55 -4.61 10.06
C GLU A 306 -17.03 -6.02 9.72
N GLY A 307 -16.41 -6.17 8.54
CA GLY A 307 -15.67 -7.34 8.14
C GLY A 307 -14.20 -6.99 8.23
N ASN A 308 -13.42 -7.82 8.87
CA ASN A 308 -12.00 -7.70 9.13
C ASN A 308 -11.27 -6.98 7.98
N ALA A 309 -10.96 -5.69 8.18
CA ALA A 309 -10.19 -4.86 7.24
C ALA A 309 -8.78 -5.43 6.96
N TRP A 310 -8.35 -6.36 7.79
CA TRP A 310 -7.09 -7.10 7.75
C TRP A 310 -6.99 -8.15 6.64
N GLN A 311 -8.12 -8.57 6.06
CA GLN A 311 -8.17 -9.73 5.16
C GLN A 311 -8.42 -9.36 3.69
N ASP A 312 -8.64 -8.09 3.35
CA ASP A 312 -8.93 -7.68 1.98
C ASP A 312 -7.83 -6.73 1.47
N PRO A 313 -6.86 -7.23 0.67
CA PRO A 313 -5.83 -6.37 0.07
C PRO A 313 -6.44 -5.31 -0.87
N GLU A 314 -7.73 -5.39 -1.16
CA GLU A 314 -8.47 -4.40 -1.94
C GLU A 314 -9.10 -3.29 -1.08
N THR A 315 -9.05 -3.40 0.26
CA THR A 315 -9.54 -2.33 1.14
C THR A 315 -8.59 -1.14 1.06
N PRO A 316 -9.05 0.07 0.74
CA PRO A 316 -8.18 1.25 0.75
C PRO A 316 -7.65 1.46 2.16
N VAL A 317 -6.34 1.48 2.32
CA VAL A 317 -5.71 1.93 3.57
C VAL A 317 -6.18 3.36 3.84
N ALA A 318 -6.76 3.61 4.99
CA ALA A 318 -7.50 4.83 5.33
C ALA A 318 -6.68 6.15 5.27
N ASN A 319 -5.39 6.08 4.96
CA ASN A 319 -4.43 7.18 5.00
C ASN A 319 -3.62 7.39 3.72
N GLU A 320 -4.18 7.10 2.53
CA GLU A 320 -3.49 7.50 1.30
C GLU A 320 -3.53 9.03 1.12
N PRO A 321 -2.38 9.73 1.21
CA PRO A 321 -2.31 11.17 0.97
C PRO A 321 -2.48 11.59 -0.50
N THR A 322 -2.82 10.66 -1.40
CA THR A 322 -2.73 10.85 -2.86
C THR A 322 -4.07 10.86 -3.60
N CYS A 323 -5.21 10.90 -2.91
CA CYS A 323 -6.49 10.93 -3.60
C CYS A 323 -7.00 12.36 -3.75
N LEU A 324 -7.25 12.78 -5.00
CA LEU A 324 -8.13 13.91 -5.26
C LEU A 324 -9.46 13.67 -4.52
N PRO A 325 -10.03 14.67 -3.84
CA PRO A 325 -11.35 14.56 -3.26
C PRO A 325 -12.33 14.01 -4.29
N SER A 326 -13.34 13.25 -3.86
CA SER A 326 -14.33 12.50 -4.65
C SER A 326 -15.16 13.33 -5.65
N PHE A 327 -14.78 14.56 -5.92
CA PHE A 327 -15.46 15.46 -6.85
C PHE A 327 -15.31 15.07 -8.33
N TYR A 328 -14.27 14.29 -8.68
CA TYR A 328 -14.03 13.87 -10.06
C TYR A 328 -13.60 12.40 -10.11
N PRO A 329 -14.56 11.47 -10.12
CA PRO A 329 -14.24 10.04 -10.22
C PRO A 329 -13.47 9.69 -11.50
N MET A 330 -13.59 10.54 -12.54
CA MET A 330 -12.94 10.36 -13.83
C MET A 330 -11.46 10.80 -13.85
N VAL A 331 -10.98 11.59 -12.89
CA VAL A 331 -9.58 12.03 -12.85
C VAL A 331 -8.86 11.36 -11.68
N LYS A 332 -7.75 10.71 -11.97
CA LYS A 332 -6.90 10.07 -10.96
C LYS A 332 -5.46 10.56 -11.09
N GLU A 333 -4.76 10.58 -9.97
CA GLU A 333 -3.33 10.85 -9.94
C GLU A 333 -2.56 9.52 -10.10
N LEU A 334 -1.71 9.44 -11.11
CA LEU A 334 -0.82 8.32 -11.38
C LEU A 334 0.59 8.69 -10.92
N CYS A 335 1.09 7.95 -9.94
CA CYS A 335 2.43 8.13 -9.40
C CYS A 335 3.41 7.25 -10.18
N LEU A 336 4.30 7.87 -10.96
CA LEU A 336 5.23 7.15 -11.84
C LEU A 336 6.19 6.23 -11.07
N ASN A 337 6.47 6.52 -9.82
CA ASN A 337 7.41 5.77 -8.97
C ASN A 337 6.72 4.75 -8.04
N LYS A 338 5.41 4.54 -8.18
CA LYS A 338 4.64 3.55 -7.40
C LYS A 338 4.32 2.27 -8.21
N CYS A 339 5.19 1.87 -9.10
CA CYS A 339 5.08 0.66 -9.93
C CYS A 339 3.70 0.50 -10.60
N PRO A 340 3.15 1.54 -11.28
CA PRO A 340 1.81 1.46 -11.82
C PRO A 340 1.73 0.38 -12.91
N ALA A 341 0.68 -0.45 -12.87
CA ALA A 341 0.42 -1.43 -13.90
C ALA A 341 -0.26 -0.75 -15.10
N VAL A 342 0.54 -0.43 -16.10
CA VAL A 342 0.14 0.25 -17.32
C VAL A 342 0.55 -0.54 -18.56
N ALA A 343 -0.21 -0.43 -19.65
CA ALA A 343 0.10 -1.11 -20.90
C ALA A 343 -0.35 -0.28 -22.13
N PRO A 344 0.24 -0.51 -23.33
CA PRO A 344 -0.23 0.12 -24.55
C PRO A 344 -1.66 -0.29 -24.89
N LEU A 345 -2.42 0.59 -25.57
CA LEU A 345 -3.82 0.36 -25.89
C LEU A 345 -4.07 -0.92 -26.70
N GLY A 346 -3.19 -1.25 -27.66
CA GLY A 346 -3.31 -2.41 -28.54
C GLY A 346 -3.35 -3.78 -27.83
N VAL A 347 -3.00 -3.84 -26.53
CA VAL A 347 -3.10 -5.11 -25.77
C VAL A 347 -4.55 -5.57 -25.56
N LEU A 348 -5.52 -4.65 -25.69
CA LEU A 348 -6.95 -4.94 -25.53
C LEU A 348 -7.56 -5.67 -26.73
N ASP A 349 -6.89 -5.69 -27.89
CA ASP A 349 -7.40 -6.33 -29.11
C ASP A 349 -7.31 -7.87 -29.08
N ALA A 350 -6.48 -8.42 -28.18
CA ALA A 350 -6.31 -9.86 -28.09
C ALA A 350 -7.54 -10.52 -27.45
N GLU A 351 -7.98 -11.62 -28.05
CA GLU A 351 -9.00 -12.49 -27.51
C GLU A 351 -8.36 -13.51 -26.56
N THR A 352 -8.89 -13.63 -25.36
CA THR A 352 -8.37 -14.45 -24.27
C THR A 352 -9.50 -15.16 -23.53
N THR A 353 -9.18 -16.20 -22.78
CA THR A 353 -10.17 -17.04 -22.10
C THR A 353 -9.99 -16.97 -20.59
N GLU A 354 -11.00 -16.49 -19.87
CA GLU A 354 -11.00 -16.54 -18.40
C GLU A 354 -11.69 -17.81 -17.91
N THR A 355 -11.03 -18.52 -16.99
CA THR A 355 -11.53 -19.76 -16.38
C THR A 355 -11.84 -19.51 -14.91
N PHE A 356 -13.01 -19.99 -14.46
CA PHE A 356 -13.50 -19.80 -13.10
C PHE A 356 -13.53 -21.14 -12.34
N ALA A 357 -13.36 -21.04 -11.01
CA ALA A 357 -13.31 -22.21 -10.14
C ALA A 357 -14.68 -22.82 -9.81
N ASP A 358 -15.75 -22.08 -9.98
CA ASP A 358 -17.12 -22.47 -9.64
C ASP A 358 -17.81 -23.36 -10.69
N GLY A 359 -17.06 -23.76 -11.74
CA GLY A 359 -17.58 -24.55 -12.85
C GLY A 359 -18.36 -23.75 -13.89
N THR A 360 -18.38 -22.41 -13.79
CA THR A 360 -18.88 -21.54 -14.86
C THR A 360 -18.12 -21.82 -16.15
N GLU A 361 -18.82 -21.86 -17.28
CA GLU A 361 -18.21 -22.05 -18.60
C GLU A 361 -17.12 -21.00 -18.86
N PRO A 362 -15.95 -21.41 -19.39
CA PRO A 362 -14.87 -20.47 -19.69
C PRO A 362 -15.34 -19.34 -20.59
N LEU A 363 -15.03 -18.12 -20.23
CA LEU A 363 -15.50 -16.92 -20.92
C LEU A 363 -14.42 -16.39 -21.88
N LYS A 364 -14.71 -16.51 -23.19
CA LYS A 364 -13.82 -16.02 -24.25
C LYS A 364 -14.19 -14.59 -24.65
N GLN A 365 -13.28 -13.64 -24.43
CA GLN A 365 -13.50 -12.21 -24.66
C GLN A 365 -12.22 -11.50 -25.10
N THR A 366 -12.37 -10.39 -25.81
CA THR A 366 -11.28 -9.42 -25.96
C THR A 366 -11.05 -8.65 -24.66
N GLY A 367 -9.88 -8.03 -24.52
CA GLY A 367 -9.63 -7.14 -23.38
C GLY A 367 -10.65 -5.98 -23.31
N TRP A 368 -11.10 -5.48 -24.47
CA TRP A 368 -12.14 -4.46 -24.57
C TRP A 368 -13.45 -4.90 -23.91
N GLN A 369 -13.93 -6.07 -24.30
CA GLN A 369 -15.18 -6.63 -23.74
C GLN A 369 -15.06 -6.88 -22.24
N ARG A 370 -13.88 -7.38 -21.80
CA ARG A 370 -13.65 -7.69 -20.38
C ARG A 370 -13.69 -6.47 -19.50
N ILE A 371 -13.14 -5.34 -19.94
CA ILE A 371 -13.20 -4.10 -19.17
C ILE A 371 -14.48 -3.28 -19.45
N ASP A 372 -15.44 -3.83 -20.20
CA ASP A 372 -16.70 -3.16 -20.60
C ASP A 372 -16.44 -1.79 -21.23
N LEU A 373 -15.57 -1.76 -22.25
CA LEU A 373 -15.27 -0.61 -23.10
C LEU A 373 -15.12 -1.07 -24.56
N ASP A 374 -15.18 -0.12 -25.48
CA ASP A 374 -14.89 -0.30 -26.89
C ASP A 374 -14.15 0.92 -27.47
N LYS A 375 -13.55 0.74 -28.67
CA LYS A 375 -12.77 1.78 -29.32
C LYS A 375 -13.61 3.01 -29.67
N GLU A 376 -14.86 2.82 -30.10
CA GLU A 376 -15.74 3.91 -30.53
C GLU A 376 -16.07 4.81 -29.34
N THR A 377 -16.42 4.22 -28.19
CA THR A 377 -16.68 4.94 -26.94
C THR A 377 -15.43 5.71 -26.49
N VAL A 378 -14.25 5.07 -26.49
CA VAL A 378 -13.00 5.72 -26.12
C VAL A 378 -12.67 6.88 -27.06
N ASP A 379 -12.80 6.71 -28.37
CA ASP A 379 -12.55 7.77 -29.36
C ASP A 379 -13.55 8.92 -29.24
N LYS A 380 -14.82 8.63 -29.01
CA LYS A 380 -15.87 9.64 -28.74
C LYS A 380 -15.52 10.45 -27.49
N ASN A 381 -15.18 9.78 -26.39
CA ASN A 381 -14.89 10.42 -25.11
C ASN A 381 -13.56 11.19 -25.16
N LEU A 382 -12.56 10.70 -25.90
CA LEU A 382 -11.33 11.43 -26.14
C LEU A 382 -11.58 12.73 -26.94
N LYS A 383 -12.41 12.68 -27.99
CA LYS A 383 -12.79 13.88 -28.76
C LYS A 383 -13.49 14.91 -27.88
N SER A 384 -14.45 14.46 -27.04
CA SER A 384 -15.12 15.32 -26.06
C SER A 384 -14.11 15.96 -25.09
N LEU A 385 -13.17 15.19 -24.55
CA LEU A 385 -12.13 15.71 -23.67
C LEU A 385 -11.24 16.76 -24.36
N LEU A 386 -10.80 16.49 -25.58
CA LEU A 386 -9.93 17.38 -26.36
C LEU A 386 -10.64 18.66 -26.82
N ALA A 387 -11.96 18.67 -26.88
CA ALA A 387 -12.74 19.89 -27.14
C ALA A 387 -12.71 20.89 -25.98
N HIS A 388 -12.28 20.47 -24.79
CA HIS A 388 -12.21 21.27 -23.56
C HIS A 388 -10.78 21.37 -23.02
N PRO A 389 -9.85 22.05 -23.71
CA PRO A 389 -8.46 22.15 -23.28
C PRO A 389 -8.29 22.80 -21.90
N GLU A 390 -9.22 23.71 -21.53
CA GLU A 390 -9.26 24.38 -20.23
C GLU A 390 -9.48 23.40 -19.06
N PHE A 391 -10.09 22.24 -19.30
CA PHE A 391 -10.34 21.25 -18.27
C PHE A 391 -9.05 20.71 -17.65
N ALA A 392 -8.01 20.49 -18.48
CA ALA A 392 -6.72 20.03 -18.01
C ALA A 392 -6.09 21.03 -17.04
N GLU A 393 -6.16 22.34 -17.34
CA GLU A 393 -5.64 23.39 -16.49
C GLU A 393 -6.43 23.50 -15.19
N GLN A 394 -7.75 23.47 -15.27
CA GLN A 394 -8.61 23.46 -14.08
C GLN A 394 -8.29 22.30 -13.13
N MET A 395 -8.00 21.11 -13.68
CA MET A 395 -7.60 19.94 -12.88
C MET A 395 -6.22 20.12 -12.26
N ARG A 396 -5.28 20.73 -12.98
CA ARG A 396 -3.95 21.05 -12.46
C ARG A 396 -4.06 22.03 -11.29
N GLU A 397 -4.75 23.14 -11.47
CA GLU A 397 -4.96 24.15 -10.42
C GLU A 397 -5.64 23.55 -9.17
N LYS A 398 -6.68 22.72 -9.35
CA LYS A 398 -7.34 22.04 -8.23
C LYS A 398 -6.42 21.06 -7.52
N ASN A 399 -5.55 20.38 -8.24
CA ASN A 399 -4.57 19.49 -7.66
C ASN A 399 -3.50 20.25 -6.88
N GLU A 400 -3.01 21.36 -7.43
CA GLU A 400 -2.00 22.24 -6.79
C GLU A 400 -2.56 22.94 -5.55
N ASN A 401 -3.83 23.37 -5.60
CA ASN A 401 -4.51 24.08 -4.51
C ASN A 401 -5.18 23.14 -3.48
N ARG A 402 -4.91 21.83 -3.53
CA ARG A 402 -5.38 20.94 -2.45
C ARG A 402 -4.83 21.40 -1.11
N PRO A 403 -5.65 21.38 -0.04
CA PRO A 403 -5.15 21.65 1.31
C PRO A 403 -3.92 20.78 1.59
N GLU A 404 -2.93 21.38 2.22
CA GLU A 404 -1.83 20.60 2.77
C GLU A 404 -2.38 19.73 3.91
N TYR A 405 -1.79 18.55 4.07
CA TYR A 405 -2.11 17.75 5.23
C TYR A 405 -1.62 18.46 6.48
N PRO A 406 -2.39 18.43 7.57
CA PRO A 406 -1.90 18.97 8.83
C PRO A 406 -0.58 18.27 9.19
N LYS A 407 0.36 19.06 9.71
CA LYS A 407 1.62 18.51 10.23
C LYS A 407 1.32 17.41 11.23
N ALA A 408 2.16 16.40 11.25
CA ALA A 408 2.00 15.29 12.18
C ALA A 408 2.11 15.77 13.64
N PRO A 409 1.32 15.18 14.56
CA PRO A 409 1.30 15.62 15.96
C PRO A 409 2.57 15.27 16.73
N ASP A 410 3.36 14.35 16.21
CA ASP A 410 4.60 13.90 16.82
C ASP A 410 5.69 13.61 15.77
N PRO A 411 6.98 13.67 16.14
CA PRO A 411 8.10 13.57 15.21
C PRO A 411 8.20 12.20 14.53
N GLU A 412 7.73 11.12 15.15
CA GLU A 412 7.77 9.77 14.56
C GLU A 412 6.82 9.63 13.36
N SER A 413 5.69 10.35 13.40
CA SER A 413 4.69 10.38 12.35
C SER A 413 5.02 11.39 11.24
N ALA A 414 6.02 12.26 11.45
CA ALA A 414 6.30 13.45 10.66
C ALA A 414 7.19 13.20 9.42
N LEU A 415 7.34 11.95 8.98
CA LEU A 415 8.14 11.56 7.81
C LEU A 415 7.85 12.45 6.58
N TYR A 416 6.59 12.75 6.31
CA TYR A 416 6.14 13.47 5.11
C TYR A 416 5.99 14.98 5.29
N ASP A 417 6.35 15.54 6.45
CA ASP A 417 6.21 16.96 6.75
C ASP A 417 7.34 17.82 6.15
N GLY A 418 8.34 17.20 5.52
CA GLY A 418 9.43 17.87 4.82
C GLY A 418 10.59 16.94 4.52
N PHE A 419 11.50 17.40 3.67
CA PHE A 419 12.76 16.72 3.37
C PHE A 419 13.88 17.30 4.23
N LEU A 420 14.77 16.42 4.71
CA LEU A 420 15.98 16.84 5.42
C LEU A 420 16.97 17.48 4.44
N ASP A 421 17.68 18.51 4.90
CA ASP A 421 18.79 19.06 4.17
C ASP A 421 20.05 18.17 4.26
N GLN A 422 21.13 18.57 3.57
CA GLN A 422 22.39 17.79 3.59
C GLN A 422 23.09 17.80 4.95
N HIS A 423 22.90 18.87 5.74
CA HIS A 423 23.47 19.00 7.08
C HIS A 423 22.82 17.97 8.01
N ASP A 424 21.50 17.99 8.10
CA ASP A 424 20.74 17.06 8.93
C ASP A 424 20.92 15.60 8.49
N THR A 425 20.97 15.34 7.18
CA THR A 425 21.29 14.00 6.66
C THR A 425 22.64 13.47 7.17
N ARG A 426 23.66 14.34 7.27
CA ARG A 426 24.98 13.93 7.86
C ARG A 426 24.86 13.69 9.36
N LEU A 427 24.11 14.52 10.07
CA LEU A 427 23.89 14.34 11.49
C LEU A 427 23.08 13.08 11.81
N CYS A 428 22.08 12.73 10.99
CA CYS A 428 21.37 11.45 11.09
C CYS A 428 22.33 10.25 10.95
N ASN A 429 23.29 10.33 10.02
CA ASN A 429 24.33 9.31 9.90
C ASN A 429 25.24 9.25 11.14
N ALA A 430 25.57 10.41 11.74
CA ALA A 430 26.36 10.46 12.96
C ALA A 430 25.61 9.84 14.16
N VAL A 431 24.30 10.10 14.29
CA VAL A 431 23.45 9.46 15.32
C VAL A 431 23.53 7.93 15.23
N ARG A 432 23.35 7.37 14.03
CA ARG A 432 23.38 5.91 13.83
C ARG A 432 24.74 5.25 14.10
N ASN A 433 25.81 5.99 13.85
CA ASN A 433 27.18 5.50 14.05
C ASN A 433 27.73 5.79 15.45
N ALA A 434 26.99 6.52 16.30
CA ALA A 434 27.37 6.76 17.67
C ALA A 434 27.20 5.47 18.49
N ASP A 435 28.20 5.13 19.30
CA ASP A 435 28.05 4.05 20.25
C ASP A 435 27.13 4.45 21.42
N THR A 436 26.66 3.47 22.17
CA THR A 436 25.71 3.68 23.27
C THR A 436 26.23 4.65 24.34
N ASN A 437 27.55 4.70 24.58
CA ASN A 437 28.13 5.58 25.58
C ASN A 437 28.20 7.03 25.08
N HIS A 438 28.50 7.23 23.80
CA HIS A 438 28.52 8.56 23.18
C HIS A 438 27.12 9.14 22.94
N LEU A 439 26.10 8.29 22.78
CA LEU A 439 24.72 8.76 22.59
C LEU A 439 24.18 9.58 23.78
N ALA A 440 24.66 9.32 25.01
CA ALA A 440 24.22 10.05 26.21
C ALA A 440 24.49 11.55 26.11
N ASP A 441 25.69 11.91 25.63
CA ASP A 441 26.14 13.31 25.53
C ASP A 441 26.01 13.87 24.07
N PHE A 442 25.35 13.12 23.16
CA PHE A 442 25.26 13.48 21.76
C PHE A 442 24.03 14.36 21.50
N HIS A 443 24.28 15.67 21.33
CA HIS A 443 23.25 16.67 21.04
C HIS A 443 23.60 17.41 19.74
N PRO A 444 23.38 16.78 18.57
CA PRO A 444 23.73 17.37 17.29
C PRO A 444 22.89 18.62 17.00
N PRO A 445 23.51 19.68 16.41
CA PRO A 445 22.82 20.92 16.10
C PRO A 445 21.96 20.77 14.84
N PHE A 446 20.84 20.09 14.95
CA PHE A 446 19.89 19.92 13.85
C PHE A 446 19.26 21.23 13.41
N ASN A 447 19.06 21.40 12.11
CA ASN A 447 18.28 22.48 11.53
C ASN A 447 16.77 22.16 11.54
N ASP A 448 16.42 20.88 11.37
CA ASP A 448 15.04 20.42 11.33
C ASP A 448 14.48 20.22 12.74
N GLU A 449 13.40 20.93 13.04
CA GLU A 449 12.77 20.98 14.37
C GLU A 449 12.22 19.61 14.85
N ARG A 450 12.04 18.64 13.94
CA ARG A 450 11.53 17.30 14.27
C ARG A 450 12.60 16.38 14.89
N LEU A 451 13.88 16.63 14.54
CA LEU A 451 14.96 15.67 14.83
C LEU A 451 15.40 15.63 16.30
N PRO A 452 15.38 16.73 17.08
CA PRO A 452 15.70 16.65 18.51
C PRO A 452 14.78 15.70 19.29
N ASP A 453 13.46 15.86 19.13
CA ASP A 453 12.47 15.01 19.79
C ASP A 453 12.55 13.56 19.24
N LEU A 454 12.78 13.40 17.92
CA LEU A 454 12.97 12.08 17.32
C LEU A 454 14.21 11.38 17.91
N LEU A 455 15.30 12.11 18.21
CA LEU A 455 16.49 11.58 18.86
C LEU A 455 16.19 11.09 20.29
N LEU A 456 15.42 11.85 21.05
CA LEU A 456 14.95 11.43 22.37
C LEU A 456 14.21 10.09 22.27
N HIS A 457 13.25 9.98 21.34
CA HIS A 457 12.48 8.76 21.14
C HIS A 457 13.34 7.59 20.66
N TYR A 458 14.28 7.84 19.76
CA TYR A 458 15.23 6.83 19.28
C TYR A 458 16.10 6.27 20.41
N LYS A 459 16.67 7.15 21.26
CA LYS A 459 17.43 6.79 22.45
C LYS A 459 16.58 5.97 23.41
N ALA A 460 15.36 6.43 23.73
CA ALA A 460 14.47 5.78 24.68
C ALA A 460 14.09 4.34 24.27
N LYS A 461 13.84 4.13 22.99
CA LYS A 461 13.39 2.83 22.45
C LYS A 461 14.52 1.84 22.21
N ASN A 462 15.66 2.33 21.73
CA ASN A 462 16.74 1.45 21.31
C ASN A 462 17.91 1.43 22.31
N TYR A 463 18.11 2.51 23.07
CA TYR A 463 19.25 2.70 23.97
C TYR A 463 18.83 3.37 25.30
N PRO A 464 17.88 2.82 26.06
CA PRO A 464 17.28 3.51 27.22
C PRO A 464 18.30 3.91 28.31
N LYS A 465 19.42 3.22 28.37
CA LYS A 465 20.52 3.56 29.31
C LYS A 465 21.31 4.83 28.94
N SER A 466 21.12 5.35 27.74
CA SER A 466 21.73 6.60 27.28
C SER A 466 20.94 7.86 27.65
N LEU A 467 19.76 7.73 28.24
CA LEU A 467 18.93 8.86 28.63
C LEU A 467 19.42 9.47 29.97
N SER A 468 19.55 10.80 29.98
CA SER A 468 19.66 11.57 31.21
C SER A 468 18.37 11.59 32.00
N GLU A 469 18.38 11.96 33.28
CA GLU A 469 17.15 12.08 34.09
C GLU A 469 16.09 13.01 33.47
N PRO A 470 16.43 14.21 32.96
CA PRO A 470 15.45 15.07 32.26
C PRO A 470 14.86 14.39 31.03
N GLU A 471 15.68 13.73 30.20
CA GLU A 471 15.22 13.00 29.01
C GLU A 471 14.30 11.84 29.38
N GLN A 472 14.57 11.11 30.48
CA GLN A 472 13.68 10.05 30.97
C GLN A 472 12.31 10.61 31.37
N GLN A 473 12.27 11.75 32.06
CA GLN A 473 11.01 12.39 32.46
C GLN A 473 10.22 12.88 31.24
N GLU A 474 10.89 13.46 30.24
CA GLU A 474 10.26 13.93 29.01
C GLU A 474 9.73 12.75 28.18
N TRP A 475 10.51 11.70 28.03
CA TRP A 475 10.06 10.45 27.39
C TRP A 475 8.86 9.85 28.08
N GLU A 476 8.88 9.75 29.42
CA GLU A 476 7.77 9.17 30.16
C GLU A 476 6.47 9.97 30.01
N LYS A 477 6.57 11.30 30.02
CA LYS A 477 5.44 12.19 29.76
C LYS A 477 4.86 11.95 28.34
N TYR A 478 5.72 11.86 27.32
CA TYR A 478 5.29 11.58 25.96
C TYR A 478 4.64 10.19 25.86
N ARG A 479 5.31 9.16 26.39
CA ARG A 479 4.85 7.76 26.38
C ARG A 479 3.46 7.62 26.97
N LEU A 480 3.25 8.16 28.16
CA LEU A 480 1.94 8.12 28.83
C LEU A 480 0.87 8.88 28.02
N ALA A 481 1.18 10.04 27.48
CA ALA A 481 0.24 10.79 26.64
C ALA A 481 -0.15 9.99 25.39
N ARG A 482 0.79 9.30 24.77
CA ARG A 482 0.55 8.44 23.60
C ARG A 482 -0.32 7.24 23.96
N LEU A 483 -0.01 6.51 25.03
CA LEU A 483 -0.79 5.37 25.50
C LEU A 483 -2.24 5.78 25.84
N ASN A 484 -2.42 6.89 26.54
CA ASN A 484 -3.75 7.43 26.86
C ASN A 484 -4.58 7.77 25.63
N ARG A 485 -3.94 8.19 24.53
CA ARG A 485 -4.60 8.45 23.24
C ARG A 485 -5.05 7.14 22.56
N GLN A 486 -4.27 6.06 22.68
CA GLN A 486 -4.55 4.76 22.07
C GLN A 486 -5.56 3.93 22.88
N LEU A 487 -5.62 4.10 24.20
CA LEU A 487 -6.37 3.28 25.13
C LEU A 487 -7.88 3.16 24.80
N PRO A 488 -8.61 4.22 24.41
CA PRO A 488 -10.04 4.09 24.10
C PRO A 488 -10.33 3.13 22.94
N ALA A 489 -9.51 3.18 21.89
CA ALA A 489 -9.65 2.30 20.74
C ALA A 489 -9.27 0.85 21.10
N PHE A 490 -8.19 0.67 21.85
CA PHE A 490 -7.75 -0.63 22.37
C PHE A 490 -8.85 -1.29 23.22
N THR A 491 -9.36 -0.60 24.24
CA THR A 491 -10.40 -1.12 25.15
C THR A 491 -11.67 -1.51 24.39
N LYS A 492 -12.12 -0.64 23.48
CA LYS A 492 -13.31 -0.93 22.66
C LYS A 492 -13.13 -2.22 21.85
N GLN A 493 -11.99 -2.38 21.18
CA GLN A 493 -11.73 -3.60 20.39
C GLN A 493 -11.64 -4.85 21.29
N MET A 494 -11.00 -4.75 22.45
CA MET A 494 -10.94 -5.85 23.44
C MET A 494 -12.33 -6.32 23.86
N GLU A 495 -13.22 -5.39 24.18
CA GLU A 495 -14.61 -5.71 24.55
C GLU A 495 -15.39 -6.37 23.40
N GLU A 496 -15.24 -5.86 22.16
CA GLU A 496 -15.90 -6.40 20.98
C GLU A 496 -15.43 -7.82 20.66
N LEU A 497 -14.13 -8.08 20.76
CA LEU A 497 -13.53 -9.39 20.52
C LEU A 497 -13.94 -10.39 21.62
N SER A 498 -13.92 -10.00 22.88
CA SER A 498 -14.38 -10.84 23.99
C SER A 498 -15.86 -11.24 23.83
N LYS A 499 -16.73 -10.31 23.45
CA LYS A 499 -18.16 -10.59 23.17
C LYS A 499 -18.36 -11.55 21.99
N LYS A 500 -17.44 -11.59 21.03
CA LYS A 500 -17.46 -12.50 19.87
C LYS A 500 -16.85 -13.88 20.16
N GLY A 501 -16.36 -14.11 21.38
CA GLY A 501 -15.70 -15.37 21.74
C GLY A 501 -14.35 -15.57 21.05
N ALA A 502 -13.57 -14.49 20.91
CA ALA A 502 -12.23 -14.54 20.36
C ALA A 502 -11.27 -15.34 21.27
N ASP A 503 -10.07 -15.62 20.78
CA ASP A 503 -9.04 -16.39 21.46
C ASP A 503 -8.65 -15.78 22.82
N ASP A 504 -9.05 -16.44 23.92
CA ASP A 504 -8.87 -15.96 25.28
C ASP A 504 -7.39 -15.79 25.65
N PHE A 505 -6.49 -16.65 25.15
CA PHE A 505 -5.06 -16.54 25.39
C PHE A 505 -4.50 -15.21 24.83
N ILE A 506 -4.90 -14.84 23.63
CA ILE A 506 -4.45 -13.59 23.02
C ILE A 506 -5.02 -12.37 23.77
N LEU A 507 -6.28 -12.45 24.20
CA LEU A 507 -6.89 -11.37 24.99
C LEU A 507 -6.16 -11.19 26.32
N GLU A 508 -5.79 -12.29 26.99
CA GLU A 508 -5.01 -12.26 28.23
C GLU A 508 -3.61 -11.66 28.02
N GLU A 509 -2.87 -12.09 27.00
CA GLU A 509 -1.56 -11.54 26.62
C GLU A 509 -1.63 -10.03 26.37
N LEU A 510 -2.68 -9.55 25.68
CA LEU A 510 -2.89 -8.13 25.42
C LEU A 510 -3.20 -7.33 26.70
N MET A 511 -3.98 -7.90 27.63
CA MET A 511 -4.22 -7.28 28.93
C MET A 511 -2.96 -7.22 29.78
N LEU A 512 -2.15 -8.29 29.80
CA LEU A 512 -0.86 -8.32 30.50
C LEU A 512 0.12 -7.32 29.91
N TRP A 513 0.12 -7.15 28.56
CA TRP A 513 0.89 -6.11 27.90
C TRP A 513 0.50 -4.72 28.40
N TYR A 514 -0.80 -4.40 28.36
CA TYR A 514 -1.29 -3.10 28.82
C TYR A 514 -0.88 -2.85 30.30
N GLN A 515 -1.08 -3.83 31.19
CA GLN A 515 -0.70 -3.72 32.60
C GLN A 515 0.81 -3.51 32.79
N SER A 516 1.65 -4.06 31.92
CA SER A 516 3.11 -3.88 31.98
C SER A 516 3.56 -2.48 31.58
N LEU A 517 2.69 -1.70 30.95
CA LEU A 517 2.95 -0.33 30.50
C LEU A 517 2.47 0.74 31.50
N GLU A 518 1.63 0.38 32.48
CA GLU A 518 1.21 1.26 33.56
C GLU A 518 2.34 1.45 34.58
#